data_fcfa0f9041731a2b10d3d99ffc523bc3
#
_entry.id   fcfa0f9041731a2b10d3d99ffc523bc3
#
_cell.length_a   1.000
_cell.length_b   1.000
_cell.length_c   1.000
_cell.angle_alpha   90.00
_cell.angle_beta   90.00
_cell.angle_gamma   90.00
#
_symmetry.space_group_name_H-M   'P 1'
#
loop_
_entity.id
_entity.type
_entity.pdbx_description
1 polymer ?
#
loop_
_entity_poly.entity_id
_entity_poly.type
_entity_poly.pdbx_seq_one_letter_code
_entity_poly.pdbx_strand_id
1 'polypeptide(L)'
;TPGLFSQRELIELPLEDIPDTEYSFPLPGGKVISPYGRGRGRHSGIDIKTYAKDTIRSAFNGVVRMSKSYSAYGNVVVVRHDFGLETIYSHNFKNLVHCGDTVKAGQPIALTGRTGRASTEHLHFETRVNGQHFDPNIIFNMKEQTLNRQRIGCSKKGNGIVVQQLPTIYPKPLQKKYPMELFKYPNVSLHLQNVSLKERIEL
;
A
#
# COMPACT_ATOMS: atom_id res chain seq x y z
N THR A 1 0.45 -12.27 7.56
CA THR A 1 -0.17 -12.69 8.82
C THR A 1 -0.71 -14.09 8.60
N PRO A 2 -0.13 -15.12 9.22
CA PRO A 2 -0.71 -16.46 9.17
C PRO A 2 -2.16 -16.40 9.67
N GLY A 3 -3.10 -17.03 8.94
CA GLY A 3 -4.50 -17.08 9.33
C GLY A 3 -5.37 -15.92 8.86
N LEU A 4 -4.86 -14.99 8.06
CA LEU A 4 -5.66 -13.86 7.55
C LEU A 4 -6.95 -14.30 6.82
N PHE A 5 -6.86 -15.42 6.09
CA PHE A 5 -8.01 -16.04 5.38
C PHE A 5 -8.71 -17.14 6.19
N SER A 6 -8.39 -17.35 7.48
CA SER A 6 -9.07 -18.36 8.29
C SER A 6 -10.51 -17.99 8.63
N GLN A 7 -10.82 -16.70 8.64
CA GLN A 7 -12.14 -16.16 8.98
C GLN A 7 -12.79 -15.34 7.85
N ARG A 8 -12.08 -15.11 6.73
CA ARG A 8 -12.56 -14.31 5.60
C ARG A 8 -12.06 -14.91 4.30
N GLU A 9 -12.95 -15.08 3.34
CA GLU A 9 -12.60 -15.53 1.99
C GLU A 9 -12.01 -14.41 1.13
N LEU A 10 -12.37 -13.16 1.45
CA LEU A 10 -11.95 -11.96 0.74
C LEU A 10 -11.37 -10.94 1.72
N ILE A 11 -10.20 -10.40 1.39
CA ILE A 11 -9.59 -9.24 2.05
C ILE A 11 -9.72 -8.07 1.09
N GLU A 12 -10.33 -6.99 1.54
CA GLU A 12 -10.45 -5.75 0.76
C GLU A 12 -9.38 -4.75 1.16
N LEU A 13 -8.77 -4.11 0.15
CA LEU A 13 -7.85 -2.99 0.30
C LEU A 13 -8.52 -1.76 -0.34
N PRO A 14 -9.15 -0.89 0.46
CA PRO A 14 -9.88 0.29 -0.05
C PRO A 14 -8.89 1.44 -0.29
N LEU A 15 -8.09 1.36 -1.36
CA LEU A 15 -7.06 2.36 -1.66
C LEU A 15 -7.66 3.74 -2.01
N GLU A 16 -8.90 3.78 -2.46
CA GLU A 16 -9.64 5.02 -2.71
C GLU A 16 -9.91 5.83 -1.44
N ASP A 17 -9.99 5.16 -0.29
CA ASP A 17 -10.30 5.79 1.00
C ASP A 17 -9.05 6.29 1.74
N ILE A 18 -7.82 5.97 1.26
CA ILE A 18 -6.57 6.37 1.89
C ILE A 18 -6.29 7.85 1.60
N PRO A 19 -6.18 8.72 2.62
CA PRO A 19 -5.83 10.13 2.42
C PRO A 19 -4.42 10.31 1.83
N ASP A 20 -4.17 11.44 1.15
CA ASP A 20 -2.84 11.77 0.60
C ASP A 20 -1.75 11.87 1.67
N THR A 21 -2.12 12.12 2.92
CA THR A 21 -1.21 12.17 4.06
C THR A 21 -0.85 10.80 4.63
N GLU A 22 -1.52 9.74 4.20
CA GLU A 22 -1.37 8.38 4.73
C GLU A 22 -0.74 7.40 3.75
N TYR A 23 -0.24 7.89 2.62
CA TYR A 23 0.62 7.12 1.73
C TYR A 23 1.83 7.92 1.25
N SER A 24 2.85 7.22 0.79
CA SER A 24 4.03 7.78 0.14
C SER A 24 4.58 6.79 -0.87
N PHE A 25 5.05 7.28 -2.01
CA PHE A 25 5.84 6.42 -2.89
C PHE A 25 7.14 6.02 -2.19
N PRO A 26 7.54 4.73 -2.23
CA PRO A 26 8.63 4.23 -1.38
C PRO A 26 10.00 4.84 -1.69
N LEU A 27 10.23 5.27 -2.93
CA LEU A 27 11.49 5.87 -3.38
C LEU A 27 11.21 7.00 -4.38
N PRO A 28 10.84 8.22 -3.91
CA PRO A 28 10.55 9.36 -4.77
C PRO A 28 11.69 9.69 -5.73
N GLY A 29 11.36 9.93 -7.01
CA GLY A 29 12.34 10.20 -8.07
C GLY A 29 13.03 8.96 -8.65
N GLY A 30 12.84 7.79 -8.06
CA GLY A 30 13.39 6.53 -8.56
C GLY A 30 12.72 6.06 -9.85
N LYS A 31 13.45 5.31 -10.69
CA LYS A 31 12.96 4.75 -11.96
C LYS A 31 12.89 3.24 -11.90
N VAL A 32 11.78 2.66 -12.34
CA VAL A 32 11.65 1.20 -12.45
C VAL A 32 12.61 0.68 -13.52
N ILE A 33 13.48 -0.24 -13.12
CA ILE A 33 14.48 -0.91 -13.99
C ILE A 33 14.18 -2.39 -14.21
N SER A 34 13.36 -2.98 -13.35
CA SER A 34 12.93 -4.38 -13.47
C SER A 34 11.48 -4.51 -13.00
N PRO A 35 10.56 -4.92 -13.90
CA PRO A 35 9.16 -5.07 -13.53
C PRO A 35 8.90 -6.35 -12.73
N TYR A 36 7.76 -6.38 -12.05
CA TYR A 36 7.21 -7.57 -11.43
C TYR A 36 7.06 -8.73 -12.43
N GLY A 37 7.28 -9.94 -11.98
CA GLY A 37 7.13 -11.14 -12.82
C GLY A 37 8.25 -11.38 -13.85
N ARG A 38 9.25 -10.50 -13.98
CA ARG A 38 10.39 -10.70 -14.87
C ARG A 38 11.06 -12.05 -14.61
N GLY A 39 11.64 -12.64 -15.66
CA GLY A 39 12.31 -13.93 -15.56
C GLY A 39 11.34 -15.10 -15.38
N ARG A 40 10.30 -15.19 -16.18
CA ARG A 40 9.25 -16.22 -16.15
C ARG A 40 8.44 -16.20 -14.84
N GLY A 41 8.08 -14.99 -14.37
CA GLY A 41 7.25 -14.77 -13.20
C GLY A 41 7.98 -14.93 -11.86
N ARG A 42 9.31 -15.04 -11.83
CA ARG A 42 10.09 -15.26 -10.61
C ARG A 42 10.45 -14.00 -9.84
N HIS A 43 10.31 -12.80 -10.44
CA HIS A 43 10.58 -11.54 -9.77
C HIS A 43 9.38 -11.14 -8.91
N SER A 44 9.52 -11.25 -7.59
CA SER A 44 8.44 -11.09 -6.60
C SER A 44 8.06 -9.64 -6.30
N GLY A 45 8.77 -8.67 -6.90
CA GLY A 45 8.55 -7.23 -6.70
C GLY A 45 8.93 -6.43 -7.94
N ILE A 46 9.21 -5.17 -7.73
CA ILE A 46 9.81 -4.27 -8.72
C ILE A 46 11.15 -3.77 -8.21
N ASP A 47 12.10 -3.53 -9.13
CA ASP A 47 13.35 -2.89 -8.79
C ASP A 47 13.30 -1.42 -9.24
N ILE A 48 13.54 -0.53 -8.28
CA ILE A 48 13.51 0.92 -8.46
C ILE A 48 14.93 1.44 -8.26
N LYS A 49 15.54 1.96 -9.33
CA LYS A 49 16.90 2.52 -9.31
C LYS A 49 16.86 4.00 -8.98
N THR A 50 17.84 4.38 -8.18
CA THR A 50 18.16 5.76 -7.86
C THR A 50 19.65 5.85 -7.51
N TYR A 51 20.05 6.85 -6.75
CA TYR A 51 21.44 6.98 -6.29
C TYR A 51 21.69 6.15 -5.01
N ALA A 52 22.95 5.84 -4.75
CA ALA A 52 23.34 5.13 -3.53
C ALA A 52 22.98 5.94 -2.28
N LYS A 53 22.45 5.27 -1.26
CA LYS A 53 22.05 5.84 0.03
C LYS A 53 20.90 6.86 -0.04
N ASP A 54 20.11 6.84 -1.11
CA ASP A 54 18.86 7.58 -1.13
C ASP A 54 17.89 7.03 -0.10
N THR A 55 17.04 7.92 0.40
CA THR A 55 16.12 7.59 1.50
C THR A 55 14.94 6.77 1.00
N ILE A 56 14.81 5.55 1.54
CA ILE A 56 13.63 4.70 1.38
C ILE A 56 12.60 5.09 2.45
N ARG A 57 11.35 5.27 2.02
CA ARG A 57 10.24 5.70 2.87
C ARG A 57 9.20 4.61 3.03
N SER A 58 8.54 4.56 4.19
CA SER A 58 7.38 3.68 4.39
C SER A 58 6.24 4.08 3.46
N ALA A 59 5.69 3.10 2.73
CA ALA A 59 4.59 3.34 1.78
C ALA A 59 3.30 3.77 2.47
N PHE A 60 3.01 3.25 3.66
CA PHE A 60 1.83 3.54 4.46
C PHE A 60 2.18 3.56 5.95
N ASN A 61 1.23 3.99 6.78
CA ASN A 61 1.30 3.80 8.23
C ASN A 61 1.38 2.31 8.56
N GLY A 62 2.12 1.93 9.61
CA GLY A 62 2.21 0.52 9.96
C GLY A 62 3.20 0.21 11.08
N VAL A 63 3.46 -1.09 11.25
CA VAL A 63 4.41 -1.61 12.25
C VAL A 63 5.49 -2.42 11.53
N VAL A 64 6.74 -2.16 11.86
CA VAL A 64 7.89 -2.91 11.35
C VAL A 64 7.85 -4.33 11.87
N ARG A 65 7.59 -5.30 10.99
CA ARG A 65 7.55 -6.72 11.33
C ARG A 65 8.94 -7.37 11.30
N MET A 66 9.82 -6.86 10.46
CA MET A 66 11.19 -7.35 10.32
C MET A 66 12.12 -6.22 9.91
N SER A 67 13.29 -6.17 10.52
CA SER A 67 14.40 -5.29 10.15
C SER A 67 15.71 -6.00 10.47
N LYS A 68 16.29 -6.67 9.47
CA LYS A 68 17.54 -7.45 9.62
C LYS A 68 18.15 -7.81 8.27
N SER A 69 19.32 -8.42 8.28
CA SER A 69 19.85 -9.11 7.09
C SER A 69 19.13 -10.46 6.91
N TYR A 70 18.69 -10.75 5.67
CA TYR A 70 17.95 -11.98 5.39
C TYR A 70 18.19 -12.49 3.97
N SER A 71 18.92 -13.61 3.86
CA SER A 71 19.13 -14.36 2.62
C SER A 71 19.44 -13.47 1.40
N ALA A 72 18.81 -13.77 0.25
CA ALA A 72 18.98 -13.03 -1.00
C ALA A 72 18.52 -11.56 -0.94
N TYR A 73 17.64 -11.19 0.00
CA TYR A 73 17.16 -9.81 0.20
C TYR A 73 18.23 -8.87 0.74
N GLY A 74 19.30 -9.39 1.35
CA GLY A 74 20.28 -8.56 2.07
C GLY A 74 19.65 -7.88 3.28
N ASN A 75 20.01 -6.64 3.56
CA ASN A 75 19.33 -5.86 4.59
C ASN A 75 17.91 -5.53 4.11
N VAL A 76 16.92 -5.92 4.92
CA VAL A 76 15.51 -5.82 4.55
C VAL A 76 14.69 -5.24 5.70
N VAL A 77 13.74 -4.39 5.34
CA VAL A 77 12.64 -3.94 6.21
C VAL A 77 11.34 -4.48 5.66
N VAL A 78 10.51 -5.04 6.53
CA VAL A 78 9.13 -5.43 6.23
C VAL A 78 8.20 -4.66 7.14
N VAL A 79 7.27 -3.91 6.56
CA VAL A 79 6.26 -3.17 7.30
C VAL A 79 4.90 -3.82 7.08
N ARG A 80 4.17 -4.06 8.17
CA ARG A 80 2.78 -4.51 8.15
C ARG A 80 1.88 -3.30 8.29
N HIS A 81 0.92 -3.20 7.38
CA HIS A 81 -0.09 -2.16 7.31
C HIS A 81 -1.47 -2.71 7.66
N ASP A 82 -2.47 -1.86 7.64
CA ASP A 82 -3.86 -2.26 7.80
C ASP A 82 -4.31 -3.24 6.70
N PHE A 83 -5.42 -3.91 6.93
CA PHE A 83 -6.03 -4.90 6.02
C PHE A 83 -5.11 -6.08 5.66
N GLY A 84 -4.01 -6.30 6.40
CA GLY A 84 -3.06 -7.38 6.15
C GLY A 84 -2.11 -7.17 4.98
N LEU A 85 -2.05 -5.95 4.43
CA LEU A 85 -1.04 -5.56 3.47
C LEU A 85 0.34 -5.52 4.15
N GLU A 86 1.35 -6.07 3.49
CA GLU A 86 2.74 -5.93 3.88
C GLU A 86 3.54 -5.36 2.70
N THR A 87 4.49 -4.48 3.00
CA THR A 87 5.47 -3.98 2.04
C THR A 87 6.87 -4.40 2.45
N ILE A 88 7.71 -4.72 1.46
CA ILE A 88 9.08 -5.18 1.66
C ILE A 88 10.02 -4.24 0.95
N TYR A 89 11.08 -3.86 1.65
CA TYR A 89 12.11 -2.94 1.18
C TYR A 89 13.46 -3.62 1.37
N SER A 90 14.11 -4.03 0.29
CA SER A 90 15.33 -4.83 0.37
C SER A 90 16.50 -4.27 -0.42
N HIS A 91 17.65 -4.94 -0.28
CA HIS A 91 18.96 -4.53 -0.74
C HIS A 91 19.48 -3.25 -0.06
N ASN A 92 18.93 -2.93 1.13
CA ASN A 92 19.25 -1.72 1.85
C ASN A 92 20.74 -1.66 2.22
N PHE A 93 21.35 -0.47 2.09
CA PHE A 93 22.63 -0.19 2.68
C PHE A 93 22.54 -0.24 4.21
N LYS A 94 21.50 0.42 4.75
CA LYS A 94 21.25 0.50 6.20
C LYS A 94 19.74 0.58 6.47
N ASN A 95 19.26 -0.22 7.41
CA ASN A 95 17.94 -0.06 8.00
C ASN A 95 18.00 1.02 9.08
N LEU A 96 17.01 1.90 9.12
CA LEU A 96 16.91 3.03 10.06
C LEU A 96 15.90 2.77 11.18
N VAL A 97 15.19 1.64 11.11
CA VAL A 97 14.12 1.24 12.05
C VAL A 97 14.36 -0.17 12.55
N HIS A 98 13.73 -0.52 13.67
CA HIS A 98 13.81 -1.85 14.30
C HIS A 98 12.48 -2.58 14.25
N CYS A 99 12.52 -3.89 14.44
CA CYS A 99 11.31 -4.70 14.57
C CYS A 99 10.50 -4.22 15.78
N GLY A 100 9.19 -3.99 15.57
CA GLY A 100 8.27 -3.47 16.57
C GLY A 100 8.02 -1.96 16.47
N ASP A 101 8.87 -1.21 15.75
CA ASP A 101 8.66 0.23 15.58
C ASP A 101 7.37 0.52 14.82
N THR A 102 6.62 1.51 15.29
CA THR A 102 5.51 2.11 14.53
C THR A 102 6.08 3.16 13.57
N VAL A 103 5.67 3.10 12.31
CA VAL A 103 6.11 4.03 11.27
C VAL A 103 4.91 4.68 10.59
N LYS A 104 5.11 5.93 10.15
CA LYS A 104 4.11 6.67 9.36
C LYS A 104 4.46 6.63 7.88
N ALA A 105 3.48 6.80 7.02
CA ALA A 105 3.67 7.02 5.59
C ALA A 105 4.69 8.15 5.36
N GLY A 106 5.62 7.94 4.44
CA GLY A 106 6.69 8.89 4.15
C GLY A 106 7.85 8.93 5.16
N GLN A 107 7.74 8.25 6.30
CA GLN A 107 8.83 8.18 7.27
C GLN A 107 10.05 7.47 6.68
N PRO A 108 11.27 8.01 6.82
CA PRO A 108 12.51 7.32 6.48
C PRO A 108 12.65 6.01 7.25
N ILE A 109 12.84 4.89 6.55
CA ILE A 109 12.95 3.55 7.15
C ILE A 109 14.24 2.83 6.78
N ALA A 110 14.87 3.20 5.65
CA ALA A 110 16.13 2.62 5.20
C ALA A 110 16.84 3.56 4.22
N LEU A 111 18.06 3.19 3.85
CA LEU A 111 18.84 3.81 2.77
C LEU A 111 19.07 2.79 1.68
N THR A 112 18.97 3.21 0.41
CA THR A 112 19.22 2.34 -0.75
C THR A 112 20.67 1.82 -0.76
N GLY A 113 20.82 0.59 -1.23
CA GLY A 113 22.10 -0.08 -1.28
C GLY A 113 22.16 -1.23 -2.28
N ARG A 114 23.10 -2.13 -2.02
CA ARG A 114 23.45 -3.26 -2.89
C ARG A 114 23.71 -4.53 -2.10
N THR A 115 23.06 -4.68 -0.95
CA THR A 115 23.25 -5.89 -0.11
C THR A 115 22.47 -7.10 -0.64
N GLY A 116 22.84 -8.30 -0.22
CA GLY A 116 22.21 -9.52 -0.70
C GLY A 116 22.56 -9.85 -2.16
N ARG A 117 21.57 -10.23 -2.95
CA ARG A 117 21.77 -10.64 -4.35
C ARG A 117 21.65 -9.48 -5.35
N ALA A 118 21.87 -8.26 -4.94
CA ALA A 118 21.83 -7.10 -5.82
C ALA A 118 23.15 -6.91 -6.58
N SER A 119 23.08 -6.66 -7.89
CA SER A 119 24.25 -6.33 -8.71
C SER A 119 24.51 -4.82 -8.83
N THR A 120 23.47 -4.01 -8.61
CA THR A 120 23.52 -2.53 -8.67
C THR A 120 22.75 -1.93 -7.51
N GLU A 121 22.98 -0.65 -7.23
CA GLU A 121 22.21 0.11 -6.25
C GLU A 121 20.75 0.26 -6.72
N HIS A 122 19.81 -0.26 -5.95
CA HIS A 122 18.37 -0.15 -6.19
C HIS A 122 17.57 -0.54 -4.96
N LEU A 123 16.31 -0.15 -4.91
CA LEU A 123 15.32 -0.68 -4.01
C LEU A 123 14.58 -1.83 -4.71
N HIS A 124 14.62 -3.04 -4.15
CA HIS A 124 13.64 -4.07 -4.50
C HIS A 124 12.43 -3.92 -3.59
N PHE A 125 11.28 -3.62 -4.19
CA PHE A 125 10.02 -3.31 -3.50
C PHE A 125 8.96 -4.35 -3.80
N GLU A 126 8.35 -4.91 -2.75
CA GLU A 126 7.25 -5.88 -2.89
C GLU A 126 6.00 -5.43 -2.13
N THR A 127 4.86 -5.88 -2.63
CA THR A 127 3.56 -5.85 -1.95
C THR A 127 3.08 -7.28 -1.70
N ARG A 128 2.60 -7.56 -0.49
CA ARG A 128 2.12 -8.89 -0.08
C ARG A 128 0.83 -8.82 0.71
N VAL A 129 0.01 -9.87 0.56
CA VAL A 129 -1.11 -10.17 1.46
C VAL A 129 -0.99 -11.62 1.87
N ASN A 130 -1.10 -11.93 3.16
CA ASN A 130 -0.94 -13.27 3.72
C ASN A 130 0.38 -13.96 3.31
N GLY A 131 1.46 -13.19 3.17
CA GLY A 131 2.78 -13.67 2.75
C GLY A 131 2.94 -13.90 1.24
N GLN A 132 1.87 -13.82 0.46
CA GLN A 132 1.89 -13.98 -0.99
C GLN A 132 2.10 -12.62 -1.68
N HIS A 133 3.11 -12.55 -2.56
CA HIS A 133 3.40 -11.34 -3.31
C HIS A 133 2.43 -11.14 -4.48
N PHE A 134 2.20 -9.90 -4.82
CA PHE A 134 1.46 -9.49 -6.02
C PHE A 134 2.09 -8.23 -6.63
N ASP A 135 1.67 -7.88 -7.84
CA ASP A 135 2.27 -6.78 -8.59
C ASP A 135 2.10 -5.43 -7.88
N PRO A 136 3.18 -4.74 -7.48
CA PRO A 136 3.11 -3.41 -6.88
C PRO A 136 2.46 -2.33 -7.77
N ASN A 137 2.38 -2.55 -9.10
CA ASN A 137 1.66 -1.66 -10.00
C ASN A 137 0.15 -1.62 -9.73
N ILE A 138 -0.40 -2.60 -9.00
CA ILE A 138 -1.78 -2.57 -8.55
C ILE A 138 -1.98 -1.49 -7.47
N ILE A 139 -0.97 -1.28 -6.63
CA ILE A 139 -1.01 -0.28 -5.55
C ILE A 139 -0.61 1.11 -6.04
N PHE A 140 0.48 1.21 -6.80
CA PHE A 140 1.04 2.48 -7.25
C PHE A 140 1.09 2.62 -8.77
N ASN A 141 0.76 3.80 -9.27
CA ASN A 141 1.19 4.23 -10.59
C ASN A 141 2.69 4.54 -10.53
N MET A 142 3.50 3.65 -11.10
CA MET A 142 4.97 3.76 -11.02
C MET A 142 5.53 4.95 -11.81
N LYS A 143 4.82 5.44 -12.84
CA LYS A 143 5.25 6.59 -13.63
C LYS A 143 4.99 7.90 -12.90
N GLU A 144 3.78 8.06 -12.40
CA GLU A 144 3.35 9.27 -11.69
C GLU A 144 3.74 9.25 -10.20
N GLN A 145 4.16 8.08 -9.68
CA GLN A 145 4.53 7.84 -8.29
C GLN A 145 3.39 8.16 -7.30
N THR A 146 2.17 7.88 -7.73
CA THR A 146 0.94 8.12 -6.97
C THR A 146 0.22 6.82 -6.63
N LEU A 147 -0.63 6.86 -5.61
CA LEU A 147 -1.50 5.75 -5.26
C LEU A 147 -2.58 5.54 -6.33
N ASN A 148 -2.83 4.29 -6.72
CA ASN A 148 -3.98 3.93 -7.56
C ASN A 148 -5.24 3.94 -6.69
N ARG A 149 -6.13 4.91 -6.93
CA ARG A 149 -7.37 5.12 -6.18
C ARG A 149 -8.44 4.12 -6.61
N GLN A 150 -8.35 2.89 -6.11
CA GLN A 150 -9.26 1.80 -6.43
C GLN A 150 -9.47 0.87 -5.23
N ARG A 151 -10.55 0.11 -5.24
CA ARG A 151 -10.79 -0.97 -4.28
C ARG A 151 -10.27 -2.28 -4.84
N ILE A 152 -9.49 -3.00 -4.06
CA ILE A 152 -8.85 -4.25 -4.45
C ILE A 152 -9.35 -5.36 -3.55
N GLY A 153 -9.75 -6.47 -4.14
CA GLY A 153 -10.05 -7.72 -3.45
C GLY A 153 -8.91 -8.71 -3.58
N CYS A 154 -8.46 -9.25 -2.45
CA CYS A 154 -7.52 -10.36 -2.38
C CYS A 154 -8.24 -11.59 -1.87
N SER A 155 -8.34 -12.66 -2.67
CA SER A 155 -8.91 -13.94 -2.28
C SER A 155 -7.88 -15.06 -2.32
N LYS A 156 -8.04 -16.07 -1.47
CA LYS A 156 -7.15 -17.25 -1.47
C LYS A 156 -7.46 -18.13 -2.66
N LYS A 157 -6.41 -18.59 -3.37
CA LYS A 157 -6.53 -19.60 -4.43
C LYS A 157 -5.43 -20.65 -4.26
N GLY A 158 -5.78 -21.80 -3.75
CA GLY A 158 -4.80 -22.84 -3.39
C GLY A 158 -3.76 -22.29 -2.40
N ASN A 159 -2.48 -22.38 -2.76
CA ASN A 159 -1.38 -21.84 -1.96
C ASN A 159 -1.04 -20.38 -2.26
N GLY A 160 -1.74 -19.74 -3.23
CA GLY A 160 -1.53 -18.36 -3.64
C GLY A 160 -2.72 -17.47 -3.33
N ILE A 161 -2.69 -16.27 -3.90
CA ILE A 161 -3.79 -15.30 -3.88
C ILE A 161 -4.15 -14.87 -5.28
N VAL A 162 -5.42 -14.53 -5.48
CA VAL A 162 -5.91 -13.76 -6.63
C VAL A 162 -6.16 -12.35 -6.18
N VAL A 163 -5.64 -11.39 -6.93
CA VAL A 163 -5.84 -9.96 -6.69
C VAL A 163 -6.62 -9.40 -7.87
N GLN A 164 -7.73 -8.74 -7.57
CA GLN A 164 -8.61 -8.16 -8.59
C GLN A 164 -9.15 -6.80 -8.14
N GLN A 165 -9.41 -5.93 -9.10
CA GLN A 165 -10.11 -4.69 -8.83
C GLN A 165 -11.58 -5.03 -8.53
N LEU A 166 -12.11 -4.47 -7.46
CA LEU A 166 -13.51 -4.54 -7.09
C LEU A 166 -14.25 -3.31 -7.62
N PRO A 167 -15.57 -3.43 -7.90
CA PRO A 167 -16.38 -2.27 -8.21
C PRO A 167 -16.30 -1.28 -7.05
N THR A 168 -16.06 -0.01 -7.34
CA THR A 168 -16.21 1.05 -6.35
C THR A 168 -17.68 1.16 -5.99
N ILE A 169 -18.04 0.77 -4.77
CA ILE A 169 -19.40 0.95 -4.27
C ILE A 169 -19.51 2.44 -3.91
N TYR A 170 -19.80 3.27 -4.91
CA TYR A 170 -20.31 4.59 -4.59
C TYR A 170 -21.64 4.39 -3.86
N PRO A 171 -21.84 4.90 -2.65
CA PRO A 171 -23.20 5.07 -2.15
C PRO A 171 -23.92 5.83 -3.25
N LYS A 172 -25.04 5.27 -3.76
CA LYS A 172 -25.86 5.94 -4.80
C LYS A 172 -25.98 7.40 -4.36
N PRO A 173 -25.61 8.37 -5.19
CA PRO A 173 -25.64 9.75 -4.77
C PRO A 173 -27.05 10.03 -4.23
N LEU A 174 -27.13 10.66 -3.06
CA LEU A 174 -28.36 11.21 -2.47
C LEU A 174 -29.15 12.10 -3.41
N GLN A 175 -28.62 12.37 -4.61
CA GLN A 175 -29.20 13.22 -5.68
C GLN A 175 -30.60 12.82 -6.14
N LYS A 176 -31.10 11.60 -5.83
CA LYS A 176 -32.49 11.24 -6.18
C LYS A 176 -33.53 11.57 -5.10
N LYS A 177 -33.11 11.98 -3.91
CA LYS A 177 -34.04 12.22 -2.79
C LYS A 177 -34.25 13.71 -2.48
N TYR A 178 -33.37 14.59 -2.97
CA TYR A 178 -33.50 16.04 -2.73
C TYR A 178 -33.36 16.82 -4.03
N PRO A 179 -34.31 17.71 -4.36
CA PRO A 179 -34.20 18.60 -5.51
C PRO A 179 -32.94 19.47 -5.36
N MET A 180 -32.21 19.67 -6.47
CA MET A 180 -30.99 20.51 -6.54
C MET A 180 -31.13 21.92 -5.95
N GLU A 181 -32.36 22.38 -5.70
CA GLU A 181 -32.64 23.70 -5.12
C GLU A 181 -32.19 23.85 -3.66
N LEU A 182 -32.05 22.76 -2.92
CA LEU A 182 -31.57 22.79 -1.52
C LEU A 182 -30.07 23.09 -1.37
N PHE A 183 -29.28 22.94 -2.43
CA PHE A 183 -27.85 23.24 -2.42
C PHE A 183 -27.51 24.69 -2.72
N LYS A 184 -28.50 25.55 -3.00
CA LYS A 184 -28.29 27.01 -3.23
C LYS A 184 -28.06 27.80 -1.95
N TYR A 185 -28.21 27.22 -0.77
CA TYR A 185 -28.04 27.87 0.51
C TYR A 185 -26.80 27.37 1.26
N PRO A 186 -25.71 28.15 1.35
CA PRO A 186 -24.44 27.69 1.96
C PRO A 186 -24.54 27.39 3.45
N ASN A 187 -25.63 27.74 4.12
CA ASN A 187 -25.79 27.52 5.55
C ASN A 187 -26.42 26.17 5.92
N VAL A 188 -26.89 25.36 4.95
CA VAL A 188 -27.48 24.05 5.22
C VAL A 188 -26.43 22.95 5.39
N SER A 189 -25.22 23.15 4.89
CA SER A 189 -24.14 22.17 5.02
C SER A 189 -23.62 22.00 6.45
N LEU A 190 -23.75 23.02 7.29
CA LEU A 190 -23.27 23.02 8.67
C LEU A 190 -24.18 22.21 9.64
N HIS A 191 -25.44 22.01 9.27
CA HIS A 191 -26.36 21.27 10.15
C HIS A 191 -26.24 19.76 10.02
N LEU A 192 -25.73 19.26 8.88
CA LEU A 192 -25.55 17.82 8.64
C LEU A 192 -24.26 17.25 9.26
N GLN A 193 -23.31 18.10 9.66
CA GLN A 193 -22.07 17.64 10.28
C GLN A 193 -22.22 17.20 11.73
N ASN A 194 -23.33 17.55 12.39
CA ASN A 194 -23.57 17.26 13.81
C ASN A 194 -24.65 16.20 14.09
N VAL A 195 -25.17 15.54 13.04
CA VAL A 195 -26.18 14.48 13.19
C VAL A 195 -25.50 13.12 13.29
N SER A 196 -25.83 12.34 14.31
CA SER A 196 -25.27 11.00 14.53
C SER A 196 -25.63 10.03 13.38
N LEU A 197 -24.81 9.00 13.17
CA LEU A 197 -25.04 8.02 12.09
C LEU A 197 -26.42 7.34 12.13
N LYS A 198 -27.04 7.24 13.33
CA LYS A 198 -28.38 6.67 13.51
C LYS A 198 -29.48 7.59 12.97
N GLU A 199 -29.33 8.89 13.13
CA GLU A 199 -30.31 9.88 12.64
C GLU A 199 -30.23 10.10 11.12
N ARG A 200 -29.13 9.64 10.47
CA ARG A 200 -28.97 9.72 9.00
C ARG A 200 -29.74 8.65 8.23
N ILE A 201 -30.25 7.63 8.90
CA ILE A 201 -30.97 6.50 8.27
C ILE A 201 -32.49 6.73 8.31
N GLU A 202 -33.02 7.61 9.18
CA GLU A 202 -34.43 7.86 9.34
C GLU A 202 -34.92 9.19 8.68
N LEU A 203 -34.05 9.94 8.05
CA LEU A 203 -34.36 11.11 7.21
C LEU A 203 -34.06 10.76 5.75
#